data_fa98aff0ac4730999779a8726c088921
#
_entry.id   fa98aff0ac4730999779a8726c088921
#
_cell.length_a   1.000
_cell.length_b   1.000
_cell.length_c   1.000
_cell.angle_alpha   90.00
_cell.angle_beta   90.00
_cell.angle_gamma   90.00
#
_symmetry.space_group_name_H-M   'P 1'
#
loop_
_entity.id
_entity.type
_entity.pdbx_description
1 polymer ?
#
loop_
_entity_poly.entity_id
_entity_poly.type
_entity_poly.pdbx_seq_one_letter_code
_entity_poly.pdbx_strand_id
1 'polypeptide(L)'
;AAVVLSEAPNESKETVLIIDVGTNAELILGNKYELYACSSPTGPAFEGAQISSGQRAAPGAIEKVKIDPITKDPIFKVIGSDYWSDEIEFKNFVKNQPITGICGSGIIEAIAEMRINGILDKSGLIGSSIETGSKRSITDGRTYSYLLYEDKKNGENKIKITNADVRAIQLAKAA
;
A
#
# COMPACT_ATOMS: atom_id res chain seq x y z
N ALA A 1 -2.90 -22.00 8.50
CA ALA A 1 -3.14 -23.46 8.37
C ALA A 1 -3.57 -23.83 6.95
N ALA A 2 -4.53 -23.11 6.32
CA ALA A 2 -5.02 -23.44 4.98
C ALA A 2 -3.92 -23.40 3.91
N VAL A 3 -3.04 -22.39 3.94
CA VAL A 3 -1.90 -22.25 3.01
C VAL A 3 -0.93 -23.45 3.14
N VAL A 4 -0.68 -23.94 4.36
CA VAL A 4 0.18 -25.12 4.58
C VAL A 4 -0.44 -26.37 3.97
N LEU A 5 -1.75 -26.51 4.03
CA LEU A 5 -2.45 -27.64 3.43
C LEU A 5 -2.46 -27.58 1.90
N SER A 6 -2.54 -26.38 1.31
CA SER A 6 -2.55 -26.22 -0.13
C SER A 6 -1.15 -26.36 -0.75
N GLU A 7 -0.13 -25.80 -0.10
CA GLU A 7 1.27 -25.84 -0.58
C GLU A 7 2.01 -27.13 -0.18
N ALA A 8 1.47 -27.88 0.79
CA ALA A 8 1.96 -29.19 1.24
C ALA A 8 3.50 -29.27 1.42
N PRO A 9 4.16 -28.36 2.16
CA PRO A 9 5.62 -28.36 2.35
C PRO A 9 6.10 -29.65 3.01
N ASN A 10 5.26 -30.33 3.78
CA ASN A 10 5.52 -31.65 4.37
C ASN A 10 5.63 -32.79 3.36
N GLU A 11 5.33 -32.55 2.10
CA GLU A 11 5.52 -33.54 1.02
C GLU A 11 6.75 -33.21 0.16
N SER A 12 7.27 -31.99 0.26
CA SER A 12 8.46 -31.55 -0.51
C SER A 12 9.75 -32.15 0.01
N LYS A 13 10.63 -32.54 -0.88
CA LYS A 13 12.03 -32.87 -0.55
C LYS A 13 12.89 -31.63 -0.35
N GLU A 14 12.55 -30.54 -1.02
CA GLU A 14 13.24 -29.26 -0.93
C GLU A 14 12.72 -28.45 0.26
N THR A 15 13.58 -27.65 0.85
CA THR A 15 13.16 -26.73 1.92
C THR A 15 12.36 -25.59 1.32
N VAL A 16 11.14 -25.44 1.81
CA VAL A 16 10.16 -24.42 1.38
C VAL A 16 9.97 -23.43 2.52
N LEU A 17 9.94 -22.14 2.19
CA LEU A 17 9.51 -21.07 3.09
C LEU A 17 8.14 -20.55 2.61
N ILE A 18 7.16 -20.61 3.48
CA ILE A 18 5.84 -20.00 3.30
C ILE A 18 5.76 -18.78 4.23
N ILE A 19 5.32 -17.65 3.69
CA ILE A 19 5.06 -16.42 4.44
C ILE A 19 3.62 -16.00 4.15
N ASP A 20 2.78 -16.04 5.18
CA ASP A 20 1.38 -15.59 5.12
C ASP A 20 1.28 -14.28 5.91
N VAL A 21 1.01 -13.17 5.21
CA VAL A 21 1.05 -11.82 5.80
C VAL A 21 -0.36 -11.27 5.95
N GLY A 22 -0.78 -11.12 7.21
CA GLY A 22 -2.03 -10.50 7.62
C GLY A 22 -1.82 -9.61 8.84
N THR A 23 -2.76 -9.61 9.76
CA THR A 23 -2.63 -8.97 11.09
C THR A 23 -1.49 -9.58 11.90
N ASN A 24 -1.22 -10.87 11.67
CA ASN A 24 0.03 -11.53 12.01
C ASN A 24 0.73 -11.97 10.72
N ALA A 25 2.04 -12.15 10.79
CA ALA A 25 2.80 -12.86 9.77
C ALA A 25 3.10 -14.27 10.28
N GLU A 26 2.53 -15.27 9.62
CA GLU A 26 2.84 -16.67 9.86
C GLU A 26 3.94 -17.12 8.91
N LEU A 27 5.04 -17.63 9.47
CA LEU A 27 6.15 -18.17 8.72
C LEU A 27 6.24 -19.68 8.97
N ILE A 28 6.31 -20.44 7.88
CA ILE A 28 6.51 -21.88 7.93
C ILE A 28 7.73 -22.20 7.08
N LEU A 29 8.71 -22.86 7.68
CA LEU A 29 9.94 -23.27 7.02
C LEU A 29 10.15 -24.77 7.22
N GLY A 30 10.43 -25.48 6.15
CA GLY A 30 10.83 -26.88 6.25
C GLY A 30 10.52 -27.71 5.01
N ASN A 31 10.48 -29.01 5.19
CA ASN A 31 10.32 -30.02 4.16
C ASN A 31 9.64 -31.27 4.73
N LYS A 32 9.64 -32.40 3.98
CA LYS A 32 9.04 -33.66 4.41
C LYS A 32 9.67 -34.29 5.67
N TYR A 33 10.79 -33.82 6.14
CA TYR A 33 11.47 -34.38 7.32
C TYR A 33 11.16 -33.57 8.57
N GLU A 34 11.04 -32.25 8.44
CA GLU A 34 10.79 -31.33 9.54
C GLU A 34 10.12 -30.04 9.08
N LEU A 35 9.25 -29.49 9.92
CA LEU A 35 8.59 -28.20 9.73
C LEU A 35 8.73 -27.35 10.99
N TYR A 36 9.11 -26.11 10.79
CA TYR A 36 9.12 -25.07 11.82
C TYR A 36 8.08 -24.03 11.49
N ALA A 37 7.41 -23.50 12.51
CA ALA A 37 6.44 -22.43 12.36
C ALA A 37 6.64 -21.39 13.44
N CYS A 38 6.47 -20.11 13.07
CA CYS A 38 6.38 -19.01 14.02
C CYS A 38 5.36 -18.00 13.52
N SER A 39 4.92 -17.14 14.44
CA SER A 39 4.01 -16.05 14.14
C SER A 39 4.56 -14.76 14.76
N SER A 40 4.46 -13.65 14.03
CA SER A 40 4.87 -12.31 14.50
C SER A 40 3.71 -11.34 14.32
N PRO A 41 3.39 -10.50 15.33
CA PRO A 41 2.29 -9.54 15.23
C PRO A 41 2.72 -8.34 14.37
N THR A 42 2.27 -8.29 13.11
CA THR A 42 2.49 -7.18 12.18
C THR A 42 1.53 -6.01 12.42
N GLY A 43 0.40 -6.29 13.07
CA GLY A 43 -0.70 -5.34 13.18
C GLY A 43 -1.51 -5.21 11.89
N PRO A 44 -2.63 -4.48 11.91
CA PRO A 44 -3.58 -4.45 10.80
C PRO A 44 -3.24 -3.43 9.69
N ALA A 45 -2.05 -2.85 9.68
CA ALA A 45 -1.67 -1.81 8.70
C ALA A 45 -1.66 -2.34 7.26
N PHE A 46 -1.20 -3.58 7.04
CA PHE A 46 -1.21 -4.22 5.72
C PHE A 46 -2.63 -4.58 5.22
N GLU A 47 -3.63 -4.54 6.09
CA GLU A 47 -5.03 -4.72 5.74
C GLU A 47 -5.74 -3.37 5.51
N GLY A 48 -5.00 -2.24 5.53
CA GLY A 48 -5.53 -0.89 5.38
C GLY A 48 -6.13 -0.30 6.67
N ALA A 49 -6.18 -1.05 7.77
CA ALA A 49 -6.55 -0.49 9.07
C ALA A 49 -5.38 0.28 9.69
N GLN A 50 -5.66 1.30 10.50
CA GLN A 50 -4.69 2.25 11.05
C GLN A 50 -4.01 3.14 9.99
N ILE A 51 -4.48 3.13 8.75
CA ILE A 51 -4.06 4.02 7.67
C ILE A 51 -5.13 5.09 7.48
N SER A 52 -4.72 6.37 7.38
CA SER A 52 -5.62 7.53 7.37
C SER A 52 -6.71 7.46 6.29
N SER A 53 -6.36 7.00 5.09
CA SER A 53 -7.29 6.77 3.97
C SER A 53 -7.44 5.28 3.68
N GLY A 54 -7.10 4.41 4.65
CA GLY A 54 -7.07 2.97 4.46
C GLY A 54 -8.46 2.34 4.47
N GLN A 55 -8.61 1.28 3.68
CA GLN A 55 -9.81 0.45 3.66
C GLN A 55 -9.46 -0.98 3.25
N ARG A 56 -10.41 -1.89 3.44
CA ARG A 56 -10.31 -3.25 2.91
C ARG A 56 -10.29 -3.24 1.38
N ALA A 57 -9.70 -4.27 0.78
CA ALA A 57 -9.74 -4.51 -0.65
C ALA A 57 -11.19 -4.71 -1.12
N ALA A 58 -11.77 -3.68 -1.70
CA ALA A 58 -13.14 -3.63 -2.19
C ALA A 58 -13.23 -2.68 -3.40
N PRO A 59 -14.26 -2.78 -4.24
CA PRO A 59 -14.46 -1.86 -5.35
C PRO A 59 -14.36 -0.39 -4.91
N GLY A 60 -13.57 0.41 -5.63
CA GLY A 60 -13.28 1.81 -5.28
C GLY A 60 -11.99 2.02 -4.47
N ALA A 61 -11.35 0.97 -3.96
CA ALA A 61 -10.06 1.09 -3.29
C ALA A 61 -8.89 1.19 -4.29
N ILE A 62 -7.97 2.11 -4.08
CA ILE A 62 -6.69 2.15 -4.81
C ILE A 62 -5.88 0.92 -4.42
N GLU A 63 -5.52 0.08 -5.41
CA GLU A 63 -4.79 -1.18 -5.19
C GLU A 63 -3.37 -1.18 -5.76
N LYS A 64 -3.10 -0.34 -6.77
CA LYS A 64 -1.79 -0.19 -7.39
C LYS A 64 -1.45 1.28 -7.55
N VAL A 65 -0.19 1.61 -7.34
CA VAL A 65 0.32 2.98 -7.43
C VAL A 65 1.65 2.99 -8.18
N LYS A 66 1.78 3.94 -9.08
CA LYS A 66 3.06 4.36 -9.70
C LYS A 66 3.21 5.85 -9.51
N ILE A 67 4.44 6.33 -9.47
CA ILE A 67 4.73 7.76 -9.42
C ILE A 67 5.61 8.10 -10.62
N ASP A 68 5.17 9.05 -11.42
CA ASP A 68 5.96 9.54 -12.54
C ASP A 68 7.29 10.15 -12.02
N PRO A 69 8.45 9.70 -12.51
CA PRO A 69 9.74 10.12 -11.96
C PRO A 69 10.09 11.59 -12.23
N ILE A 70 9.43 12.24 -13.18
CA ILE A 70 9.68 13.63 -13.57
C ILE A 70 8.71 14.57 -12.86
N THR A 71 7.41 14.35 -13.06
CA THR A 71 6.36 15.22 -12.51
C THR A 71 6.07 14.95 -11.04
N LYS A 72 6.42 13.75 -10.57
CA LYS A 72 6.07 13.22 -9.24
C LYS A 72 4.56 13.15 -9.01
N ASP A 73 3.78 13.05 -10.09
CA ASP A 73 2.34 12.81 -10.00
C ASP A 73 2.05 11.32 -9.86
N PRO A 74 1.07 10.95 -9.03
CA PRO A 74 0.66 9.55 -8.87
C PRO A 74 -0.23 9.11 -10.03
N ILE A 75 -0.01 7.88 -10.48
CA ILE A 75 -0.87 7.13 -11.40
C ILE A 75 -1.27 5.86 -10.66
N PHE A 76 -2.53 5.52 -10.64
CA PHE A 76 -3.02 4.40 -9.82
C PHE A 76 -4.11 3.59 -10.53
N LYS A 77 -4.30 2.35 -10.06
CA LYS A 77 -5.45 1.50 -10.36
C LYS A 77 -6.35 1.35 -9.15
N VAL A 78 -7.63 1.16 -9.44
CA VAL A 78 -8.69 0.97 -8.44
C VAL A 78 -9.32 -0.39 -8.64
N ILE A 79 -9.60 -1.11 -7.56
CA ILE A 79 -10.30 -2.39 -7.61
C ILE A 79 -11.63 -2.22 -8.34
N GLY A 80 -11.85 -3.07 -9.34
CA GLY A 80 -13.01 -3.02 -10.23
C GLY A 80 -12.78 -2.27 -11.54
N SER A 81 -11.57 -1.69 -11.74
CA SER A 81 -11.17 -1.06 -12.99
C SER A 81 -9.95 -1.73 -13.61
N ASP A 82 -10.01 -2.00 -14.91
CA ASP A 82 -8.86 -2.48 -15.69
C ASP A 82 -7.92 -1.33 -16.10
N TYR A 83 -8.37 -0.09 -15.98
CA TYR A 83 -7.68 1.10 -16.47
C TYR A 83 -6.85 1.79 -15.37
N TRP A 84 -5.74 2.41 -15.80
CA TRP A 84 -4.98 3.32 -14.95
C TRP A 84 -5.63 4.72 -14.91
N SER A 85 -5.36 5.47 -13.86
CA SER A 85 -5.99 6.79 -13.60
C SER A 85 -5.68 7.88 -14.64
N ASP A 86 -4.64 7.71 -15.44
CA ASP A 86 -4.26 8.59 -16.55
C ASP A 86 -4.95 8.22 -17.88
N GLU A 87 -5.57 7.03 -17.97
CA GLU A 87 -6.31 6.58 -19.16
C GLU A 87 -7.69 7.26 -19.27
N ILE A 88 -8.15 7.47 -20.50
CA ILE A 88 -9.39 8.22 -20.74
C ILE A 88 -10.63 7.44 -20.24
N GLU A 89 -10.59 6.13 -20.33
CA GLU A 89 -11.64 5.20 -19.91
C GLU A 89 -11.87 5.23 -18.40
N PHE A 90 -10.80 5.48 -17.63
CA PHE A 90 -10.87 5.60 -16.17
C PHE A 90 -11.82 6.73 -15.72
N LYS A 91 -11.89 7.82 -16.48
CA LYS A 91 -12.80 8.94 -16.17
C LYS A 91 -14.28 8.52 -16.24
N ASN A 92 -14.61 7.55 -17.09
CA ASN A 92 -15.96 7.02 -17.18
C ASN A 92 -16.25 6.05 -16.03
N PHE A 93 -15.26 5.24 -15.65
CA PHE A 93 -15.36 4.37 -14.49
C PHE A 93 -15.68 5.16 -13.21
N VAL A 94 -14.92 6.20 -12.92
CA VAL A 94 -15.06 7.01 -11.67
C VAL A 94 -16.42 7.73 -11.57
N LYS A 95 -17.12 7.98 -12.70
CA LYS A 95 -18.48 8.55 -12.64
C LYS A 95 -19.49 7.64 -11.95
N ASN A 96 -19.28 6.33 -12.07
CA ASN A 96 -20.21 5.31 -11.54
C ASN A 96 -19.68 4.64 -10.26
N GLN A 97 -18.38 4.66 -10.05
CA GLN A 97 -17.72 4.04 -8.91
C GLN A 97 -16.76 5.05 -8.26
N PRO A 98 -17.14 5.67 -7.14
CA PRO A 98 -16.26 6.63 -6.46
C PRO A 98 -15.02 5.95 -5.91
N ILE A 99 -13.91 6.69 -5.87
CA ILE A 99 -12.68 6.26 -5.22
C ILE A 99 -12.84 6.56 -3.73
N THR A 100 -12.75 5.54 -2.88
CA THR A 100 -13.14 5.62 -1.48
C THR A 100 -11.99 5.54 -0.49
N GLY A 101 -10.83 4.98 -0.92
CA GLY A 101 -9.66 4.83 -0.07
C GLY A 101 -8.55 4.06 -0.76
N ILE A 102 -7.62 3.55 0.03
CA ILE A 102 -6.48 2.74 -0.42
C ILE A 102 -6.44 1.43 0.35
N CYS A 103 -6.27 0.30 -0.33
CA CYS A 103 -6.12 -1.00 0.32
C CYS A 103 -4.67 -1.32 0.67
N GLY A 104 -4.46 -2.47 1.32
CA GLY A 104 -3.14 -2.88 1.80
C GLY A 104 -2.07 -2.96 0.72
N SER A 105 -2.37 -3.53 -0.45
CA SER A 105 -1.42 -3.56 -1.58
C SER A 105 -1.10 -2.16 -2.07
N GLY A 106 -2.12 -1.31 -2.21
CA GLY A 106 -1.95 0.07 -2.66
C GLY A 106 -1.07 0.91 -1.74
N ILE A 107 -1.22 0.80 -0.40
CA ILE A 107 -0.39 1.57 0.54
C ILE A 107 1.07 1.10 0.52
N ILE A 108 1.31 -0.20 0.37
CA ILE A 108 2.68 -0.75 0.26
C ILE A 108 3.35 -0.21 -1.00
N GLU A 109 2.67 -0.31 -2.16
CA GLU A 109 3.20 0.23 -3.42
C GLU A 109 3.39 1.76 -3.36
N ALA A 110 2.42 2.50 -2.82
CA ALA A 110 2.52 3.96 -2.69
C ALA A 110 3.77 4.37 -1.89
N ILE A 111 4.02 3.74 -0.75
CA ILE A 111 5.20 4.04 0.08
C ILE A 111 6.49 3.64 -0.64
N ALA A 112 6.52 2.51 -1.34
CA ALA A 112 7.66 2.08 -2.13
C ALA A 112 7.97 3.09 -3.26
N GLU A 113 6.97 3.47 -4.02
CA GLU A 113 7.09 4.47 -5.09
C GLU A 113 7.51 5.84 -4.55
N MET A 114 6.94 6.31 -3.44
CA MET A 114 7.35 7.54 -2.79
C MET A 114 8.83 7.51 -2.37
N ARG A 115 9.32 6.36 -1.88
CA ARG A 115 10.72 6.19 -1.51
C ARG A 115 11.65 6.17 -2.72
N ILE A 116 11.30 5.47 -3.78
CA ILE A 116 12.07 5.37 -5.04
C ILE A 116 12.16 6.75 -5.70
N ASN A 117 11.08 7.51 -5.68
CA ASN A 117 10.99 8.81 -6.32
C ASN A 117 11.46 9.99 -5.45
N GLY A 118 12.02 9.75 -4.26
CA GLY A 118 12.59 10.78 -3.40
C GLY A 118 11.55 11.68 -2.69
N ILE A 119 10.31 11.23 -2.60
CA ILE A 119 9.25 11.90 -1.82
C ILE A 119 9.41 11.57 -0.34
N LEU A 120 9.86 10.34 -0.04
CA LEU A 120 10.27 9.91 1.29
C LEU A 120 11.80 9.93 1.41
N ASP A 121 12.31 10.49 2.48
CA ASP A 121 13.71 10.38 2.84
C ASP A 121 14.07 8.98 3.38
N LYS A 122 15.34 8.77 3.78
CA LYS A 122 15.81 7.47 4.32
C LYS A 122 15.19 7.13 5.67
N SER A 123 14.70 8.11 6.42
CA SER A 123 14.03 7.91 7.72
C SER A 123 12.53 7.62 7.57
N GLY A 124 11.97 7.85 6.38
CA GLY A 124 10.54 7.68 6.08
C GLY A 124 9.73 8.96 6.30
N LEU A 125 10.38 10.14 6.32
CA LEU A 125 9.68 11.41 6.39
C LEU A 125 9.34 11.92 4.97
N ILE A 126 8.12 12.43 4.84
CA ILE A 126 7.65 13.08 3.61
C ILE A 126 8.22 14.50 3.57
N GLY A 127 8.93 14.82 2.49
CA GLY A 127 9.47 16.16 2.28
C GLY A 127 8.42 17.18 1.79
N SER A 128 8.75 18.46 1.93
CA SER A 128 7.97 19.56 1.36
C SER A 128 7.91 19.48 -0.17
N SER A 129 7.06 20.28 -0.79
CA SER A 129 7.00 20.38 -2.25
C SER A 129 8.31 20.91 -2.87
N ILE A 130 9.05 21.72 -2.14
CA ILE A 130 10.36 22.25 -2.59
C ILE A 130 11.41 21.14 -2.54
N GLU A 131 11.48 20.38 -1.44
CA GLU A 131 12.46 19.30 -1.25
C GLU A 131 12.23 18.13 -2.20
N THR A 132 10.98 17.76 -2.43
CA THR A 132 10.60 16.61 -3.27
C THR A 132 10.47 16.96 -4.76
N GLY A 133 10.30 18.23 -5.09
CA GLY A 133 9.91 18.69 -6.42
C GLY A 133 8.45 18.33 -6.79
N SER A 134 7.65 17.85 -5.85
CA SER A 134 6.27 17.38 -6.09
C SER A 134 5.24 18.39 -5.61
N LYS A 135 4.34 18.79 -6.51
CA LYS A 135 3.14 19.55 -6.13
C LYS A 135 2.15 18.75 -5.29
N ARG A 136 2.33 17.42 -5.21
CA ARG A 136 1.50 16.50 -4.41
C ARG A 136 1.96 16.41 -2.95
N SER A 137 3.16 16.92 -2.63
CA SER A 137 3.59 17.10 -1.24
C SER A 137 2.91 18.34 -0.67
N ILE A 138 1.88 18.15 0.13
CA ILE A 138 1.04 19.20 0.70
C ILE A 138 1.31 19.36 2.20
N THR A 139 1.16 20.59 2.71
CA THR A 139 1.27 20.86 4.16
C THR A 139 0.16 20.15 4.92
N ASP A 140 0.53 19.47 6.01
CA ASP A 140 -0.38 18.74 6.88
C ASP A 140 0.00 19.01 8.35
N GLY A 141 -0.59 20.06 8.92
CA GLY A 141 -0.22 20.56 10.24
C GLY A 141 1.22 21.07 10.26
N ARG A 142 2.08 20.42 11.05
CA ARG A 142 3.52 20.73 11.17
C ARG A 142 4.40 19.89 10.26
N THR A 143 3.80 19.02 9.44
CA THR A 143 4.48 18.06 8.58
C THR A 143 3.93 18.15 7.16
N TYR A 144 4.26 17.14 6.34
CA TYR A 144 3.76 17.03 4.97
C TYR A 144 3.07 15.69 4.77
N SER A 145 2.13 15.67 3.83
CA SER A 145 1.45 14.48 3.33
C SER A 145 1.55 14.43 1.81
N TYR A 146 1.49 13.23 1.24
CA TYR A 146 1.48 13.05 -0.20
C TYR A 146 0.06 12.79 -0.70
N LEU A 147 -0.45 13.65 -1.58
CA LEU A 147 -1.80 13.60 -2.12
C LEU A 147 -1.87 12.64 -3.30
N LEU A 148 -2.50 11.47 -3.12
CA LEU A 148 -2.73 10.50 -4.19
C LEU A 148 -3.91 10.88 -5.08
N TYR A 149 -5.04 11.26 -4.46
CA TYR A 149 -6.28 11.57 -5.16
C TYR A 149 -7.03 12.70 -4.48
N GLU A 150 -7.70 13.52 -5.28
CA GLU A 150 -8.64 14.55 -4.83
C GLU A 150 -9.82 14.60 -5.79
N ASP A 151 -11.04 14.48 -5.25
CA ASP A 151 -12.25 14.70 -6.04
C ASP A 151 -12.43 16.20 -6.29
N LYS A 152 -12.20 16.59 -7.55
CA LYS A 152 -12.31 17.99 -7.97
C LYS A 152 -13.73 18.56 -7.91
N LYS A 153 -14.77 17.71 -7.83
CA LYS A 153 -16.17 18.16 -7.81
C LYS A 153 -16.59 18.61 -6.44
N ASN A 154 -16.16 17.90 -5.40
CA ASN A 154 -16.60 18.18 -4.02
C ASN A 154 -15.46 18.69 -3.13
N GLY A 155 -14.18 18.53 -3.51
CA GLY A 155 -13.01 18.96 -2.74
C GLY A 155 -12.83 18.27 -1.37
N GLU A 156 -13.84 17.53 -0.93
CA GLU A 156 -13.89 16.90 0.39
C GLU A 156 -13.24 15.52 0.45
N ASN A 157 -13.28 14.78 -0.67
CA ASN A 157 -12.71 13.43 -0.72
C ASN A 157 -11.25 13.51 -1.19
N LYS A 158 -10.33 13.44 -0.22
CA LYS A 158 -8.88 13.40 -0.46
C LYS A 158 -8.30 12.12 0.08
N ILE A 159 -7.59 11.39 -0.78
CA ILE A 159 -6.79 10.23 -0.37
C ILE A 159 -5.34 10.67 -0.33
N LYS A 160 -4.76 10.67 0.85
CA LYS A 160 -3.39 11.10 1.10
C LYS A 160 -2.64 10.06 1.94
N ILE A 161 -1.34 10.04 1.80
CA ILE A 161 -0.41 9.29 2.65
C ILE A 161 0.22 10.28 3.63
N THR A 162 0.12 9.98 4.92
CA THR A 162 0.69 10.79 6.00
C THR A 162 1.97 10.15 6.54
N ASN A 163 2.76 10.89 7.33
CA ASN A 163 3.90 10.31 8.04
C ASN A 163 3.48 9.22 9.05
N ALA A 164 2.28 9.33 9.62
CA ALA A 164 1.74 8.29 10.50
C ALA A 164 1.49 6.99 9.75
N ASP A 165 0.96 7.06 8.51
CA ASP A 165 0.74 5.90 7.66
C ASP A 165 2.07 5.22 7.29
N VAL A 166 3.08 6.02 6.90
CA VAL A 166 4.44 5.52 6.63
C VAL A 166 4.98 4.79 7.84
N ARG A 167 4.82 5.37 9.05
CA ARG A 167 5.29 4.76 10.29
C ARG A 167 4.58 3.45 10.60
N ALA A 168 3.26 3.38 10.38
CA ALA A 168 2.50 2.16 10.58
C ALA A 168 3.01 1.01 9.68
N ILE A 169 3.29 1.30 8.41
CA ILE A 169 3.86 0.31 7.47
C ILE A 169 5.31 -0.05 7.83
N GLN A 170 6.13 0.90 8.28
CA GLN A 170 7.49 0.59 8.76
C GLN A 170 7.46 -0.37 9.96
N LEU A 171 6.56 -0.16 10.91
CA LEU A 171 6.41 -1.03 12.08
C LEU A 171 5.92 -2.41 11.68
N ALA A 172 4.90 -2.50 10.82
CA ALA A 172 4.40 -3.77 10.31
C ALA A 172 5.46 -4.57 9.55
N LYS A 173 6.31 -3.87 8.77
CA LYS A 173 7.43 -4.51 8.06
C LYS A 173 8.55 -4.98 8.99
N ALA A 174 8.73 -4.31 10.12
CA ALA A 174 9.82 -4.64 11.08
C ALA A 174 9.47 -5.82 12.01
N ALA A 175 8.18 -6.15 12.12
CA ALA A 175 7.70 -7.29 12.89
C ALA A 175 8.01 -8.62 12.18
#